data_cd1fb40845ae5be044f9deaded4c17c7
#
_entry.id   cd1fb40845ae5be044f9deaded4c17c7
#
_cell.length_a   1.000
_cell.length_b   1.000
_cell.length_c   1.000
_cell.angle_alpha   90.00
_cell.angle_beta   90.00
_cell.angle_gamma   90.00
#
_symmetry.space_group_name_H-M   'P 1'
#
loop_
_entity.id
_entity.type
_entity.pdbx_description
1 polymer ?
#
loop_
_entity_poly.entity_id
_entity_poly.type
_entity_poly.pdbx_seq_one_letter_code
_entity_poly.pdbx_strand_id
1 'polypeptide(L)'
;GGAMASGCAGVTPSGYPPLDELLPGGGWSRRGLIELLLQQNGIGEMRLLLPALQRLAGQRIALLQPPHLPQLSGLRARGLPPERMLWIRASRLSDVLWSAEQVLRNGSCGALLLWQGAVRTEALRRLHMAAQASDMLCWVLRPLAMADAPSPAPLRLALRPHPEGLQIGRAH
;
A
#
# COMPACT_ATOMS: atom_id res chain seq x y z
N GLY A 1 -10.79 -6.21 -23.68
CA GLY A 1 -11.08 -5.05 -23.87
C GLY A 1 -11.49 -4.06 -22.83
N GLY A 2 -11.86 -2.90 -23.34
CA GLY A 2 -12.24 -1.79 -22.49
C GLY A 2 -13.44 -2.06 -21.63
N ALA A 3 -14.31 -2.94 -22.04
CA ALA A 3 -15.51 -3.27 -21.27
C ALA A 3 -15.15 -3.86 -19.90
N MET A 4 -14.02 -4.50 -19.80
CA MET A 4 -13.60 -5.09 -18.54
C MET A 4 -13.22 -4.06 -17.50
N ALA A 5 -12.74 -2.92 -17.96
CA ALA A 5 -12.33 -1.86 -17.05
C ALA A 5 -13.51 -1.28 -16.28
N SER A 6 -14.69 -1.27 -16.88
CA SER A 6 -15.87 -0.70 -16.22
C SER A 6 -16.31 -1.54 -15.03
N GLY A 7 -16.15 -2.87 -15.08
CA GLY A 7 -16.46 -3.72 -13.96
C GLY A 7 -15.49 -3.63 -12.81
N CYS A 8 -14.32 -3.03 -13.05
CA CYS A 8 -13.26 -2.92 -12.06
C CYS A 8 -13.04 -1.47 -11.61
N ALA A 9 -14.08 -0.64 -11.67
CA ALA A 9 -13.99 0.74 -11.23
C ALA A 9 -13.56 0.81 -9.76
N GLY A 10 -12.51 1.59 -9.49
CA GLY A 10 -11.96 1.72 -8.15
C GLY A 10 -11.04 0.58 -7.72
N VAL A 11 -10.67 -0.32 -8.62
CA VAL A 11 -9.83 -1.47 -8.34
C VAL A 11 -8.66 -1.52 -9.33
N THR A 12 -7.48 -1.86 -8.84
CA THR A 12 -6.29 -2.06 -9.65
C THR A 12 -5.83 -3.50 -9.54
N PRO A 13 -5.68 -4.24 -10.65
CA PRO A 13 -5.21 -5.61 -10.58
C PRO A 13 -3.86 -5.71 -9.88
N SER A 14 -3.68 -6.74 -9.07
CA SER A 14 -2.42 -6.97 -8.35
C SER A 14 -1.30 -7.42 -9.28
N GLY A 15 -1.63 -7.98 -10.43
CA GLY A 15 -0.66 -8.61 -11.32
C GLY A 15 -0.47 -10.10 -11.02
N TYR A 16 -1.17 -10.61 -10.02
CA TYR A 16 -1.14 -12.01 -9.62
C TYR A 16 -2.55 -12.55 -9.64
N PRO A 17 -2.96 -13.29 -10.70
CA PRO A 17 -4.34 -13.76 -10.79
C PRO A 17 -4.85 -14.55 -9.58
N PRO A 18 -4.05 -15.43 -8.96
CA PRO A 18 -4.54 -16.12 -7.76
C PRO A 18 -4.85 -15.17 -6.60
N LEU A 19 -4.09 -14.08 -6.47
CA LEU A 19 -4.35 -13.09 -5.44
C LEU A 19 -5.60 -12.29 -5.78
N ASP A 20 -5.78 -11.92 -7.04
CA ASP A 20 -6.96 -11.16 -7.46
C ASP A 20 -8.26 -11.92 -7.15
N GLU A 21 -8.23 -13.24 -7.22
CA GLU A 21 -9.39 -14.06 -6.86
C GLU A 21 -9.76 -13.92 -5.38
N LEU A 22 -8.77 -13.65 -4.52
CA LEU A 22 -8.99 -13.49 -3.09
C LEU A 22 -9.32 -12.04 -2.70
N LEU A 23 -9.00 -11.09 -3.56
CA LEU A 23 -9.22 -9.67 -3.25
C LEU A 23 -10.63 -9.26 -3.63
N PRO A 24 -11.33 -8.52 -2.75
CA PRO A 24 -12.66 -8.00 -3.07
C PRO A 24 -12.61 -7.15 -4.33
N GLY A 25 -13.47 -7.43 -5.27
CA GLY A 25 -13.51 -6.71 -6.53
C GLY A 25 -12.45 -7.12 -7.55
N GLY A 26 -11.59 -8.08 -7.21
CA GLY A 26 -10.62 -8.62 -8.17
C GLY A 26 -9.29 -7.89 -8.23
N GLY A 27 -8.94 -7.10 -7.22
CA GLY A 27 -7.67 -6.39 -7.16
C GLY A 27 -7.57 -5.47 -5.97
N TRP A 28 -6.58 -4.59 -5.97
CA TRP A 28 -6.38 -3.61 -4.91
C TRP A 28 -7.41 -2.49 -5.04
N SER A 29 -8.19 -2.27 -3.98
CA SER A 29 -9.19 -1.21 -3.96
C SER A 29 -8.56 0.16 -3.76
N ARG A 30 -9.01 1.17 -4.53
CA ARG A 30 -8.61 2.56 -4.34
C ARG A 30 -9.59 3.31 -3.43
N ARG A 31 -10.38 2.60 -2.64
CA ARG A 31 -11.43 3.19 -1.80
C ARG A 31 -11.16 2.98 -0.31
N GLY A 32 -9.96 3.33 0.11
CA GLY A 32 -9.62 3.27 1.52
C GLY A 32 -8.30 2.58 1.76
N LEU A 33 -7.99 2.37 3.04
CA LEU A 33 -6.74 1.76 3.45
C LEU A 33 -6.71 0.26 3.13
N ILE A 34 -5.54 -0.20 2.71
CA ILE A 34 -5.21 -1.61 2.68
C ILE A 34 -4.10 -1.79 3.69
N GLU A 35 -4.29 -2.66 4.66
CA GLU A 35 -3.30 -2.91 5.69
C GLU A 35 -2.56 -4.19 5.40
N LEU A 36 -1.24 -4.10 5.31
CA LEU A 36 -0.37 -5.27 5.14
C LEU A 36 0.37 -5.49 6.45
N LEU A 37 0.17 -6.66 7.03
CA LEU A 37 0.75 -7.03 8.32
C LEU A 37 1.90 -7.98 8.05
N LEU A 38 3.12 -7.50 8.27
CA LEU A 38 4.35 -8.18 7.88
C LEU A 38 4.97 -8.90 9.06
N GLN A 39 5.33 -10.17 8.88
CA GLN A 39 6.10 -10.88 9.89
C GLN A 39 7.43 -10.16 10.12
N GLN A 40 8.05 -9.66 9.05
CA GLN A 40 9.23 -8.80 9.12
C GLN A 40 9.33 -7.99 7.83
N ASN A 41 10.07 -6.89 7.88
CA ASN A 41 10.30 -6.09 6.69
C ASN A 41 11.23 -6.83 5.73
N GLY A 42 11.03 -6.62 4.42
CA GLY A 42 11.92 -7.17 3.41
C GLY A 42 11.62 -8.61 3.00
N ILE A 43 10.43 -9.11 3.30
CA ILE A 43 10.04 -10.48 2.93
C ILE A 43 9.44 -10.59 1.53
N GLY A 44 9.33 -9.48 0.80
CA GLY A 44 8.78 -9.49 -0.56
C GLY A 44 7.59 -8.56 -0.75
N GLU A 45 7.29 -7.70 0.22
CA GLU A 45 6.14 -6.78 0.12
C GLU A 45 6.26 -5.85 -1.07
N MET A 46 7.44 -5.35 -1.39
CA MET A 46 7.61 -4.48 -2.56
C MET A 46 7.41 -5.24 -3.86
N ARG A 47 7.88 -6.48 -3.92
CA ARG A 47 7.66 -7.33 -5.09
C ARG A 47 6.17 -7.60 -5.28
N LEU A 48 5.44 -7.78 -4.18
CA LEU A 48 4.00 -7.99 -4.22
C LEU A 48 3.29 -6.79 -4.83
N LEU A 49 3.68 -5.58 -4.46
CA LEU A 49 3.01 -4.37 -4.89
C LEU A 49 3.49 -3.84 -6.24
N LEU A 50 4.65 -4.28 -6.70
CA LEU A 50 5.29 -3.76 -7.90
C LEU A 50 4.40 -3.77 -9.14
N PRO A 51 3.69 -4.84 -9.49
CA PRO A 51 2.85 -4.82 -10.70
C PRO A 51 1.77 -3.75 -10.66
N ALA A 52 1.14 -3.55 -9.49
CA ALA A 52 0.13 -2.50 -9.34
C ALA A 52 0.75 -1.11 -9.49
N LEU A 53 1.94 -0.91 -8.92
CA LEU A 53 2.65 0.37 -9.02
C LEU A 53 3.06 0.67 -10.46
N GLN A 54 3.44 -0.35 -11.22
CA GLN A 54 3.80 -0.20 -12.62
C GLN A 54 2.63 0.27 -13.48
N ARG A 55 1.40 0.00 -13.04
CA ARG A 55 0.19 0.42 -13.76
C ARG A 55 -0.16 1.89 -13.57
N LEU A 56 0.54 2.59 -12.71
CA LEU A 56 0.24 3.99 -12.39
C LEU A 56 0.84 4.98 -13.40
N ALA A 57 1.04 4.58 -14.60
CA ALA A 57 1.30 5.37 -15.81
C ALA A 57 1.89 6.78 -15.59
N GLY A 58 3.10 6.86 -15.02
CA GLY A 58 3.76 8.15 -14.81
C GLY A 58 3.41 8.90 -13.54
N GLN A 59 2.42 8.44 -12.78
CA GLN A 59 2.10 9.07 -11.52
C GLN A 59 3.18 8.79 -10.47
N ARG A 60 3.36 9.72 -9.56
CA ARG A 60 4.34 9.56 -8.48
C ARG A 60 3.85 8.59 -7.42
N ILE A 61 4.78 7.99 -6.72
CA ILE A 61 4.51 7.07 -5.62
C ILE A 61 5.15 7.65 -4.38
N ALA A 62 4.34 7.86 -3.34
CA ALA A 62 4.82 8.39 -2.07
C ALA A 62 5.20 7.24 -1.14
N LEU A 63 6.39 7.32 -0.57
CA LEU A 63 6.92 6.34 0.38
C LEU A 63 7.20 7.06 1.69
N LEU A 64 6.39 6.77 2.71
CA LEU A 64 6.51 7.38 4.03
C LEU A 64 7.13 6.39 5.00
N GLN A 65 8.23 6.79 5.63
CA GLN A 65 8.95 5.99 6.63
C GLN A 65 9.42 4.63 6.10
N PRO A 66 9.93 4.53 4.86
CA PRO A 66 10.40 3.24 4.36
C PRO A 66 11.59 2.76 5.20
N PRO A 67 11.64 1.46 5.56
CA PRO A 67 12.70 0.95 6.43
C PRO A 67 14.08 0.91 5.77
N HIS A 68 14.13 0.75 4.45
CA HIS A 68 15.39 0.62 3.72
C HIS A 68 15.36 1.37 2.40
N LEU A 69 16.29 2.33 2.24
CA LEU A 69 16.45 3.07 0.99
C LEU A 69 17.12 2.25 -0.13
N PRO A 70 18.14 1.43 0.16
CA PRO A 70 18.89 0.76 -0.91
C PRO A 70 18.07 -0.19 -1.78
N GLN A 71 16.96 -0.69 -1.27
CA GLN A 71 16.14 -1.63 -2.03
C GLN A 71 15.49 -1.01 -3.26
N LEU A 72 15.46 0.31 -3.34
CA LEU A 72 14.89 0.99 -4.50
C LEU A 72 15.82 1.00 -5.71
N SER A 73 17.11 0.74 -5.54
CA SER A 73 18.03 0.75 -6.68
C SER A 73 17.64 -0.26 -7.75
N GLY A 74 17.01 -1.37 -7.35
CA GLY A 74 16.54 -2.37 -8.29
C GLY A 74 15.20 -2.02 -8.97
N LEU A 75 14.50 -1.01 -8.48
CA LEU A 75 13.17 -0.68 -9.01
C LEU A 75 13.24 -0.02 -10.39
N ARG A 76 14.32 0.73 -10.67
CA ARG A 76 14.51 1.34 -11.99
C ARG A 76 14.49 0.27 -13.09
N ALA A 77 15.18 -0.84 -12.85
CA ALA A 77 15.22 -1.93 -13.81
C ALA A 77 13.84 -2.58 -14.02
N ARG A 78 12.92 -2.35 -13.10
CA ARG A 78 11.57 -2.90 -13.13
C ARG A 78 10.52 -1.86 -13.52
N GLY A 79 10.96 -0.75 -14.12
CA GLY A 79 10.05 0.26 -14.62
C GLY A 79 9.59 1.29 -13.60
N LEU A 80 10.22 1.35 -12.43
CA LEU A 80 9.93 2.35 -11.41
C LEU A 80 11.16 3.21 -11.14
N PRO A 81 11.39 4.23 -11.94
CA PRO A 81 12.58 5.08 -11.75
C PRO A 81 12.46 5.90 -10.45
N PRO A 82 13.60 6.15 -9.79
CA PRO A 82 13.60 6.94 -8.54
C PRO A 82 12.95 8.31 -8.66
N GLU A 83 12.93 8.90 -9.85
CA GLU A 83 12.32 10.21 -10.09
C GLU A 83 10.82 10.20 -9.82
N ARG A 84 10.18 9.04 -9.88
CA ARG A 84 8.76 8.89 -9.60
C ARG A 84 8.47 8.68 -8.13
N MET A 85 9.52 8.49 -7.32
CA MET A 85 9.38 8.22 -5.90
C MET A 85 9.45 9.52 -5.11
N LEU A 86 8.47 9.73 -4.24
CA LEU A 86 8.48 10.82 -3.29
C LEU A 86 8.78 10.23 -1.92
N TRP A 87 9.97 10.54 -1.39
CA TRP A 87 10.41 10.03 -0.11
C TRP A 87 10.06 11.00 0.99
N ILE A 88 9.39 10.52 2.03
CA ILE A 88 9.04 11.36 3.17
C ILE A 88 9.47 10.65 4.44
N ARG A 89 10.27 11.33 5.25
CA ARG A 89 10.65 10.88 6.57
C ARG A 89 10.34 11.98 7.57
N ALA A 90 9.83 11.58 8.72
CA ALA A 90 9.54 12.49 9.81
C ALA A 90 9.89 11.80 11.12
N SER A 91 10.33 12.57 12.12
CA SER A 91 10.71 12.02 13.41
C SER A 91 9.51 11.87 14.35
N ARG A 92 8.43 12.62 14.12
CA ARG A 92 7.24 12.56 14.96
C ARG A 92 6.11 11.86 14.22
N LEU A 93 5.39 10.99 14.94
CA LEU A 93 4.24 10.30 14.35
C LEU A 93 3.19 11.28 13.83
N SER A 94 2.94 12.37 14.55
CA SER A 94 1.98 13.37 14.10
C SER A 94 2.36 13.97 12.75
N ASP A 95 3.65 14.18 12.50
CA ASP A 95 4.13 14.72 11.22
C ASP A 95 4.02 13.68 10.11
N VAL A 96 4.25 12.41 10.43
CA VAL A 96 4.07 11.31 9.47
C VAL A 96 2.61 11.26 9.02
N LEU A 97 1.69 11.26 9.98
CA LEU A 97 0.26 11.17 9.68
C LEU A 97 -0.23 12.41 8.94
N TRP A 98 0.25 13.58 9.31
CA TRP A 98 -0.07 14.82 8.60
C TRP A 98 0.40 14.74 7.14
N SER A 99 1.64 14.29 6.94
CA SER A 99 2.21 14.14 5.59
C SER A 99 1.39 13.18 4.75
N ALA A 100 0.99 12.05 5.33
CA ALA A 100 0.16 11.07 4.64
C ALA A 100 -1.16 11.67 4.18
N GLU A 101 -1.83 12.42 5.08
CA GLU A 101 -3.07 13.11 4.73
C GLU A 101 -2.87 14.11 3.60
N GLN A 102 -1.79 14.87 3.64
CA GLN A 102 -1.50 15.87 2.60
C GLN A 102 -1.30 15.20 1.25
N VAL A 103 -0.55 14.10 1.20
CA VAL A 103 -0.34 13.35 -0.03
C VAL A 103 -1.68 12.87 -0.60
N LEU A 104 -2.54 12.33 0.26
CA LEU A 104 -3.84 11.83 -0.17
C LEU A 104 -4.76 12.95 -0.65
N ARG A 105 -4.72 14.10 0.01
CA ARG A 105 -5.60 15.22 -0.33
C ARG A 105 -5.18 15.97 -1.57
N ASN A 106 -3.86 16.10 -1.81
CA ASN A 106 -3.44 16.93 -2.92
C ASN A 106 -3.46 16.21 -4.28
N GLY A 107 -3.58 14.88 -4.28
CA GLY A 107 -3.80 14.12 -5.51
C GLY A 107 -2.64 14.10 -6.50
N SER A 108 -1.44 14.48 -6.09
CA SER A 108 -0.28 14.50 -6.98
C SER A 108 0.36 13.13 -7.17
N CYS A 109 -0.04 12.14 -6.37
CA CYS A 109 0.50 10.78 -6.43
C CYS A 109 -0.59 9.78 -6.79
N GLY A 110 -0.18 8.65 -7.34
CA GLY A 110 -1.10 7.55 -7.63
C GLY A 110 -1.17 6.52 -6.52
N ALA A 111 -0.16 6.48 -5.65
CA ALA A 111 -0.11 5.53 -4.55
C ALA A 111 0.66 6.12 -3.37
N LEU A 112 0.30 5.63 -2.19
CA LEU A 112 0.98 5.95 -0.93
C LEU A 112 1.29 4.64 -0.21
N LEU A 113 2.54 4.46 0.17
CA LEU A 113 2.98 3.37 1.04
C LEU A 113 3.50 3.99 2.33
N LEU A 114 2.86 3.62 3.44
CA LEU A 114 3.25 4.10 4.76
C LEU A 114 3.67 2.93 5.62
N TRP A 115 4.93 2.95 6.11
CA TRP A 115 5.42 1.97 7.08
C TRP A 115 5.26 2.57 8.47
N GLN A 116 4.40 1.99 9.29
CA GLN A 116 4.14 2.51 10.62
C GLN A 116 3.65 1.40 11.56
N GLY A 117 4.23 1.31 12.72
CA GLY A 117 3.84 0.34 13.74
C GLY A 117 2.57 0.76 14.47
N ALA A 118 2.73 1.15 15.73
CA ALA A 118 1.59 1.54 16.57
C ALA A 118 1.00 2.86 16.11
N VAL A 119 -0.32 2.87 15.89
CA VAL A 119 -1.08 4.05 15.49
C VAL A 119 -2.42 3.98 16.17
N ARG A 120 -2.90 5.10 16.68
CA ARG A 120 -4.23 5.17 17.29
C ARG A 120 -5.31 4.90 16.26
N THR A 121 -6.37 4.24 16.69
CA THR A 121 -7.49 3.91 15.80
C THR A 121 -8.10 5.15 15.16
N GLU A 122 -8.21 6.24 15.92
CA GLU A 122 -8.75 7.50 15.38
C GLU A 122 -7.89 8.06 14.25
N ALA A 123 -6.58 7.95 14.39
CA ALA A 123 -5.66 8.39 13.36
C ALA A 123 -5.77 7.53 12.10
N LEU A 124 -5.92 6.22 12.26
CA LEU A 124 -6.15 5.32 11.14
C LEU A 124 -7.48 5.60 10.45
N ARG A 125 -8.55 5.89 11.22
CA ARG A 125 -9.84 6.25 10.63
C ARG A 125 -9.74 7.50 9.78
N ARG A 126 -9.04 8.51 10.29
CA ARG A 126 -8.84 9.75 9.58
C ARG A 126 -8.10 9.53 8.28
N LEU A 127 -7.06 8.69 8.34
CA LEU A 127 -6.28 8.32 7.16
C LEU A 127 -7.13 7.55 6.16
N HIS A 128 -7.96 6.64 6.66
CA HIS A 128 -8.87 5.86 5.81
C HIS A 128 -9.86 6.77 5.08
N MET A 129 -10.42 7.75 5.77
CA MET A 129 -11.34 8.71 5.15
C MET A 129 -10.65 9.53 4.06
N ALA A 130 -9.43 9.97 4.31
CA ALA A 130 -8.66 10.69 3.32
C ALA A 130 -8.35 9.80 2.10
N ALA A 131 -8.03 8.53 2.34
CA ALA A 131 -7.78 7.59 1.27
C ALA A 131 -9.02 7.32 0.42
N GLN A 132 -10.18 7.20 1.07
CA GLN A 132 -11.46 7.02 0.35
C GLN A 132 -11.75 8.18 -0.59
N ALA A 133 -11.45 9.39 -0.14
CA ALA A 133 -11.71 10.60 -0.93
C ALA A 133 -10.68 10.81 -2.04
N SER A 134 -9.53 10.15 -1.98
CA SER A 134 -8.40 10.42 -2.88
C SER A 134 -8.43 9.65 -4.19
N ASP A 135 -9.09 8.50 -4.23
CA ASP A 135 -9.04 7.54 -5.33
C ASP A 135 -7.61 7.04 -5.59
N MET A 136 -6.75 7.08 -4.59
CA MET A 136 -5.38 6.57 -4.65
C MET A 136 -5.30 5.18 -4.04
N LEU A 137 -4.29 4.39 -4.48
CA LEU A 137 -3.90 3.19 -3.76
C LEU A 137 -3.18 3.61 -2.48
N CYS A 138 -3.63 3.10 -1.36
CA CYS A 138 -3.02 3.45 -0.07
C CYS A 138 -2.79 2.20 0.77
N TRP A 139 -1.52 1.85 0.94
CA TRP A 139 -1.12 0.71 1.77
C TRP A 139 -0.46 1.20 3.05
N VAL A 140 -0.87 0.62 4.17
CA VAL A 140 -0.18 0.80 5.44
C VAL A 140 0.47 -0.52 5.79
N LEU A 141 1.80 -0.52 5.91
CA LEU A 141 2.59 -1.71 6.19
C LEU A 141 2.98 -1.69 7.66
N ARG A 142 2.51 -2.69 8.39
CA ARG A 142 2.65 -2.74 9.85
C ARG A 142 3.21 -4.09 10.28
N PRO A 143 3.84 -4.16 11.47
CA PRO A 143 4.26 -5.45 12.00
C PRO A 143 3.07 -6.38 12.21
N LEU A 144 3.28 -7.68 11.98
CA LEU A 144 2.22 -8.68 12.18
C LEU A 144 1.66 -8.67 13.60
N ALA A 145 2.46 -8.24 14.58
CA ALA A 145 2.00 -8.10 15.95
C ALA A 145 0.81 -7.13 16.09
N MET A 146 0.59 -6.26 15.12
CA MET A 146 -0.55 -5.34 15.13
C MET A 146 -1.84 -5.97 14.62
N ALA A 147 -1.83 -7.26 14.28
CA ALA A 147 -3.00 -7.95 13.72
C ALA A 147 -4.20 -7.92 14.66
N ASP A 148 -3.95 -7.94 15.97
CA ASP A 148 -5.02 -7.93 16.97
C ASP A 148 -5.51 -6.52 17.33
N ALA A 149 -4.82 -5.49 16.86
CA ALA A 149 -5.22 -4.11 17.12
C ALA A 149 -6.39 -3.72 16.22
N PRO A 150 -7.35 -2.93 16.73
CA PRO A 150 -8.46 -2.46 15.91
C PRO A 150 -7.98 -1.62 14.72
N SER A 151 -8.63 -1.79 13.58
CA SER A 151 -8.31 -1.03 12.39
C SER A 151 -9.55 -0.81 11.53
N PRO A 152 -9.71 0.38 10.95
CA PRO A 152 -10.81 0.66 10.02
C PRO A 152 -10.57 0.12 8.62
N ALA A 153 -9.38 -0.40 8.33
CA ALA A 153 -9.03 -0.86 6.99
C ALA A 153 -9.99 -1.97 6.52
N PRO A 154 -10.66 -1.79 5.39
CA PRO A 154 -11.58 -2.81 4.88
C PRO A 154 -10.86 -4.11 4.47
N LEU A 155 -9.59 -4.01 4.15
CA LEU A 155 -8.80 -5.17 3.77
C LEU A 155 -7.52 -5.21 4.60
N ARG A 156 -7.30 -6.33 5.27
CA ARG A 156 -6.10 -6.59 6.07
C ARG A 156 -5.51 -7.92 5.65
N LEU A 157 -4.26 -7.92 5.24
CA LEU A 157 -3.57 -9.13 4.80
C LEU A 157 -2.35 -9.38 5.67
N ALA A 158 -2.18 -10.61 6.10
CA ALA A 158 -0.97 -11.05 6.81
C ALA A 158 0.00 -11.63 5.81
N LEU A 159 1.24 -11.17 5.85
CA LEU A 159 2.29 -11.60 4.94
C LEU A 159 3.39 -12.31 5.74
N ARG A 160 3.70 -13.55 5.35
CA ARG A 160 4.74 -14.36 5.97
C ARG A 160 5.67 -14.90 4.92
N PRO A 161 6.95 -15.09 5.23
CA PRO A 161 7.88 -15.72 4.28
C PRO A 161 7.46 -17.17 4.04
N HIS A 162 7.68 -17.63 2.81
CA HIS A 162 7.41 -19.00 2.40
C HIS A 162 8.58 -19.46 1.53
N PRO A 163 8.95 -20.75 1.57
CA PRO A 163 10.07 -21.25 0.75
C PRO A 163 9.95 -20.90 -0.74
N GLU A 164 8.72 -20.78 -1.24
CA GLU A 164 8.48 -20.47 -2.64
C GLU A 164 8.09 -19.00 -2.86
N GLY A 165 8.33 -18.14 -1.88
CA GLY A 165 8.05 -16.72 -2.01
C GLY A 165 7.36 -16.12 -0.80
N LEU A 166 6.07 -15.85 -0.91
CA LEU A 166 5.33 -15.13 0.11
C LEU A 166 3.99 -15.81 0.37
N GLN A 167 3.69 -16.04 1.63
CA GLN A 167 2.38 -16.56 2.04
C GLN A 167 1.49 -15.39 2.44
N ILE A 168 0.31 -15.32 1.83
CA ILE A 168 -0.63 -14.24 2.05
C ILE A 168 -1.94 -14.82 2.57
N GLY A 169 -2.44 -14.26 3.68
CA GLY A 169 -3.71 -14.67 4.24
C GLY A 169 -4.47 -13.46 4.78
N ARG A 170 -5.77 -13.59 4.95
CA ARG A 170 -6.56 -12.52 5.55
C ARG A 170 -6.29 -12.44 7.04
N ALA A 171 -6.19 -11.22 7.54
CA ALA A 171 -6.11 -10.93 8.97
C ALA A 171 -7.40 -10.24 9.39
N HIS A 172 -7.97 -10.68 10.52
CA HIS A 172 -9.24 -10.15 11.02
C HIS A 172 -9.06 -9.31 12.28
#